data_b54dfb53e5c9e8d5382cb502ae63d710
#
_entry.id   b54dfb53e5c9e8d5382cb502ae63d710
#
_cell.length_a   1.000
_cell.length_b   1.000
_cell.length_c   1.000
_cell.angle_alpha   90.00
_cell.angle_beta   90.00
_cell.angle_gamma   90.00
#
_symmetry.space_group_name_H-M   'P 1'
#
loop_
_entity.id
_entity.type
_entity.pdbx_description
1 polymer ?
#
loop_
_entity_poly.entity_id
_entity_poly.type
_entity_poly.pdbx_seq_one_letter_code
_entity_poly.pdbx_strand_id
1 'polypeptide(L)'
;MNLREGRIGVREGISIAAIAMCTSGLLTFDTKNTYACGNAAYITLPVGGIIALVFFIIVLAAMRRSGAKKLSELILSAFGGTIGTAVTLVLMLCLLAAAYSPLSGFIQVLHGLFFNGIGYGKLAMYVLPTVLFVAWLGFETIGRTAKCFALLLLIVLAVSILTASSEFETYRLYPFPGSNIGLLTRQAFSQSGAFLPALLSLLITCTGLQGTPVSYTHLTL
;
A
#
# COMPACT_ATOMS: atom_id res chain seq x y z
N MET A 1 -12.81 -0.15 -28.96
CA MET A 1 -11.48 -0.02 -28.34
C MET A 1 -11.36 -1.17 -27.35
N ASN A 2 -10.76 -2.29 -27.75
CA ASN A 2 -10.58 -3.45 -26.89
C ASN A 2 -9.52 -3.09 -25.85
N LEU A 3 -9.96 -2.78 -24.64
CA LEU A 3 -9.09 -2.70 -23.47
C LEU A 3 -8.52 -4.11 -23.25
N ARG A 4 -7.30 -4.35 -23.73
CA ARG A 4 -6.53 -5.50 -23.34
C ARG A 4 -6.36 -5.38 -21.82
N GLU A 5 -7.07 -6.22 -21.07
CA GLU A 5 -6.82 -6.39 -19.66
C GLU A 5 -5.35 -6.83 -19.51
N GLY A 6 -4.48 -5.89 -19.14
CA GLY A 6 -3.05 -6.13 -19.01
C GLY A 6 -2.82 -7.19 -17.93
N ARG A 7 -2.22 -8.32 -18.34
CA ARG A 7 -1.82 -9.36 -17.39
C ARG A 7 -0.61 -8.87 -16.61
N ILE A 8 -0.81 -8.62 -15.34
CA ILE A 8 0.27 -8.24 -14.43
C ILE A 8 0.97 -9.50 -13.95
N GLY A 9 2.28 -9.56 -14.11
CA GLY A 9 3.11 -10.63 -13.59
C GLY A 9 3.17 -10.58 -12.04
N VAL A 10 3.41 -11.72 -11.41
CA VAL A 10 3.55 -11.83 -9.94
C VAL A 10 4.62 -10.87 -9.42
N ARG A 11 5.72 -10.71 -10.14
CA ARG A 11 6.81 -9.77 -9.74
C ARG A 11 6.36 -8.30 -9.75
N GLU A 12 5.55 -7.92 -10.73
CA GLU A 12 4.98 -6.57 -10.82
C GLU A 12 3.99 -6.31 -9.69
N GLY A 13 3.14 -7.30 -9.37
CA GLY A 13 2.23 -7.24 -8.24
C GLY A 13 2.96 -7.08 -6.90
N ILE A 14 4.03 -7.85 -6.67
CA ILE A 14 4.87 -7.73 -5.47
C ILE A 14 5.53 -6.35 -5.41
N SER A 15 6.03 -5.82 -6.52
CA SER A 15 6.65 -4.48 -6.57
C SER A 15 5.66 -3.38 -6.23
N ILE A 16 4.43 -3.45 -6.77
CA ILE A 16 3.35 -2.51 -6.42
C ILE A 16 3.02 -2.60 -4.93
N ALA A 17 2.86 -3.82 -4.39
CA ALA A 17 2.57 -4.02 -2.97
C ALA A 17 3.68 -3.43 -2.09
N ALA A 18 4.94 -3.71 -2.40
CA ALA A 18 6.09 -3.20 -1.65
C ALA A 18 6.14 -1.67 -1.67
N ILE A 19 6.02 -1.04 -2.84
CA ILE A 19 6.01 0.43 -2.95
C ILE A 19 4.82 1.01 -2.20
N ALA A 20 3.62 0.45 -2.39
CA ALA A 20 2.41 0.94 -1.74
C ALA A 20 2.51 0.85 -0.21
N MET A 21 3.03 -0.25 0.34
CA MET A 21 3.25 -0.40 1.77
C MET A 21 4.32 0.57 2.30
N CYS A 22 5.47 0.66 1.63
CA CYS A 22 6.52 1.60 2.03
C CYS A 22 6.03 3.05 1.99
N THR A 23 5.36 3.44 0.91
CA THR A 23 4.84 4.80 0.73
C THR A 23 3.77 5.12 1.77
N SER A 24 2.81 4.21 1.98
CA SER A 24 1.79 4.38 3.01
C SER A 24 2.43 4.48 4.40
N GLY A 25 3.39 3.62 4.72
CA GLY A 25 4.10 3.68 6.00
C GLY A 25 4.81 5.01 6.22
N LEU A 26 5.56 5.49 5.23
CA LEU A 26 6.32 6.74 5.33
C LEU A 26 5.41 7.98 5.37
N LEU A 27 4.38 8.03 4.53
CA LEU A 27 3.52 9.21 4.40
C LEU A 27 2.42 9.30 5.47
N THR A 28 2.07 8.20 6.12
CA THR A 28 1.07 8.20 7.20
C THR A 28 1.68 8.17 8.59
N PHE A 29 3.02 8.09 8.69
CA PHE A 29 3.71 8.17 9.97
C PHE A 29 3.62 9.59 10.53
N ASP A 30 2.63 9.81 11.38
CA ASP A 30 2.34 11.12 11.95
C ASP A 30 3.13 11.33 13.25
N THR A 31 3.59 12.56 13.48
CA THR A 31 4.21 13.01 14.73
C THR A 31 3.33 12.77 15.95
N LYS A 32 2.00 12.83 15.83
CA LYS A 32 1.06 12.49 16.91
C LYS A 32 1.23 11.06 17.41
N ASN A 33 1.46 10.12 16.51
CA ASN A 33 1.71 8.72 16.87
C ASN A 33 3.02 8.55 17.64
N THR A 34 4.04 9.31 17.27
CA THR A 34 5.34 9.31 17.95
C THR A 34 5.20 9.82 19.38
N TYR A 35 4.47 10.92 19.58
CA TYR A 35 4.24 11.44 20.93
C TYR A 35 3.38 10.51 21.80
N ALA A 36 2.37 9.87 21.24
CA ALA A 36 1.49 8.97 21.98
C ALA A 36 2.19 7.69 22.47
N CYS A 37 3.10 7.13 21.66
CA CYS A 37 3.81 5.89 21.95
C CYS A 37 5.23 6.12 22.50
N GLY A 38 5.73 7.36 22.50
CA GLY A 38 7.08 7.69 22.93
C GLY A 38 8.13 6.90 22.14
N ASN A 39 9.14 6.38 22.82
CA ASN A 39 10.25 5.64 22.22
C ASN A 39 9.82 4.34 21.49
N ALA A 40 8.65 3.78 21.80
CA ALA A 40 8.15 2.56 21.18
C ALA A 40 7.39 2.79 19.86
N ALA A 41 7.28 4.02 19.37
CA ALA A 41 6.54 4.35 18.15
C ALA A 41 7.04 3.58 16.90
N TYR A 42 8.35 3.27 16.83
CA TYR A 42 8.94 2.51 15.72
C TYR A 42 8.35 1.09 15.54
N ILE A 43 7.79 0.51 16.60
CA ILE A 43 7.19 -0.83 16.57
C ILE A 43 5.82 -0.81 15.89
N THR A 44 5.10 0.32 15.96
CA THR A 44 3.73 0.42 15.43
C THR A 44 3.65 0.17 13.92
N LEU A 45 4.66 0.60 13.18
CA LEU A 45 4.74 0.43 11.72
C LEU A 45 4.90 -1.04 11.29
N PRO A 46 5.93 -1.78 11.76
CA PRO A 46 6.08 -3.20 11.39
C PRO A 46 4.93 -4.05 11.92
N VAL A 47 4.43 -3.80 13.13
CA VAL A 47 3.28 -4.56 13.67
C VAL A 47 2.01 -4.26 12.87
N GLY A 48 1.73 -3.00 12.53
CA GLY A 48 0.62 -2.62 11.65
C GLY A 48 0.71 -3.26 10.27
N GLY A 49 1.92 -3.31 9.69
CA GLY A 49 2.18 -4.00 8.43
C GLY A 49 1.92 -5.51 8.50
N ILE A 50 2.35 -6.17 9.58
CA ILE A 50 2.07 -7.60 9.80
C ILE A 50 0.56 -7.85 9.92
N ILE A 51 -0.16 -7.03 10.69
CA ILE A 51 -1.62 -7.14 10.82
C ILE A 51 -2.29 -7.00 9.44
N ALA A 52 -1.91 -6.00 8.65
CA ALA A 52 -2.45 -5.80 7.32
C ALA A 52 -2.17 -7.00 6.38
N LEU A 53 -0.95 -7.55 6.43
CA LEU A 53 -0.58 -8.75 5.67
C LEU A 53 -1.40 -9.98 6.08
N VAL A 54 -1.65 -10.19 7.37
CA VAL A 54 -2.48 -11.30 7.86
C VAL A 54 -3.91 -11.16 7.30
N PHE A 55 -4.52 -9.98 7.37
CA PHE A 55 -5.83 -9.73 6.77
C PHE A 55 -5.84 -9.97 5.25
N PHE A 56 -4.81 -9.49 4.56
CA PHE A 56 -4.66 -9.71 3.12
C PHE A 56 -4.58 -11.21 2.77
N ILE A 57 -3.80 -11.98 3.51
CA ILE A 57 -3.67 -13.43 3.32
C ILE A 57 -5.00 -14.15 3.57
N ILE A 58 -5.77 -13.74 4.58
CA ILE A 58 -7.10 -14.29 4.87
C ILE A 58 -8.04 -14.05 3.69
N VAL A 59 -8.10 -12.83 3.17
CA VAL A 59 -8.92 -12.48 2.01
C VAL A 59 -8.48 -13.25 0.76
N LEU A 60 -7.18 -13.35 0.52
CA LEU A 60 -6.62 -14.11 -0.60
C LEU A 60 -6.95 -15.61 -0.49
N ALA A 61 -6.89 -16.18 0.71
CA ALA A 61 -7.27 -17.57 0.95
C ALA A 61 -8.77 -17.80 0.71
N ALA A 62 -9.63 -16.86 1.11
CA ALA A 62 -11.06 -16.89 0.82
C ALA A 62 -11.34 -16.82 -0.68
N MET A 63 -10.67 -15.94 -1.41
CA MET A 63 -10.78 -15.87 -2.88
C MET A 63 -10.36 -17.18 -3.55
N ARG A 64 -9.26 -17.78 -3.11
CA ARG A 64 -8.80 -19.08 -3.65
C ARG A 64 -9.79 -20.20 -3.40
N ARG A 65 -10.40 -20.25 -2.21
CA ARG A 65 -11.40 -21.29 -1.87
C ARG A 65 -12.70 -21.12 -2.65
N SER A 66 -13.14 -19.89 -2.89
CA SER A 66 -14.37 -19.61 -3.66
C SER A 66 -14.16 -19.68 -5.17
N GLY A 67 -12.92 -19.78 -5.66
CA GLY A 67 -12.60 -19.68 -7.08
C GLY A 67 -12.79 -18.29 -7.66
N ALA A 68 -13.04 -17.27 -6.85
CA ALA A 68 -13.25 -15.90 -7.28
C ALA A 68 -11.94 -15.31 -7.80
N LYS A 69 -12.01 -14.68 -8.98
CA LYS A 69 -10.84 -14.02 -9.60
C LYS A 69 -10.65 -12.58 -9.11
N LYS A 70 -11.72 -11.93 -8.68
CA LYS A 70 -11.75 -10.55 -8.18
C LYS A 70 -12.37 -10.52 -6.79
N LEU A 71 -11.98 -9.55 -5.98
CA LEU A 71 -12.58 -9.35 -4.66
C LEU A 71 -14.09 -9.05 -4.77
N SER A 72 -14.51 -8.33 -5.81
CA SER A 72 -15.93 -8.09 -6.08
C SER A 72 -16.73 -9.37 -6.33
N GLU A 73 -16.16 -10.36 -7.03
CA GLU A 73 -16.79 -11.65 -7.27
C GLU A 73 -16.96 -12.43 -5.96
N LEU A 74 -15.97 -12.39 -5.07
CA LEU A 74 -16.06 -12.98 -3.74
C LEU A 74 -17.22 -12.39 -2.94
N ILE A 75 -17.33 -11.06 -2.94
CA ILE A 75 -18.41 -10.35 -2.23
C ILE A 75 -19.78 -10.70 -2.82
N LEU A 76 -19.89 -10.71 -4.15
CA LEU A 76 -21.13 -11.08 -4.85
C LEU A 76 -21.54 -12.53 -4.57
N SER A 77 -20.58 -13.46 -4.53
CA SER A 77 -20.86 -14.86 -4.21
C SER A 77 -21.29 -15.07 -2.76
N ALA A 78 -20.79 -14.26 -1.83
CA ALA A 78 -21.10 -14.36 -0.40
C ALA A 78 -22.44 -13.70 -0.02
N PHE A 79 -22.74 -12.52 -0.60
CA PHE A 79 -23.90 -11.69 -0.21
C PHE A 79 -25.03 -11.67 -1.24
N GLY A 80 -24.84 -12.31 -2.39
CA GLY A 80 -25.82 -12.27 -3.50
C GLY A 80 -25.71 -10.99 -4.34
N GLY A 81 -26.54 -10.90 -5.41
CA GLY A 81 -26.41 -9.85 -6.42
C GLY A 81 -26.62 -8.43 -5.88
N THR A 82 -27.75 -8.17 -5.23
CA THR A 82 -28.12 -6.80 -4.82
C THR A 82 -27.30 -6.30 -3.64
N ILE A 83 -27.21 -7.10 -2.57
CA ILE A 83 -26.46 -6.73 -1.36
C ILE A 83 -24.97 -6.70 -1.66
N GLY A 84 -24.46 -7.69 -2.41
CA GLY A 84 -23.05 -7.76 -2.81
C GLY A 84 -22.61 -6.56 -3.64
N THR A 85 -23.46 -6.06 -4.54
CA THR A 85 -23.18 -4.83 -5.31
C THR A 85 -23.09 -3.61 -4.40
N ALA A 86 -24.02 -3.46 -3.46
CA ALA A 86 -24.00 -2.36 -2.51
C ALA A 86 -22.73 -2.39 -1.63
N VAL A 87 -22.36 -3.56 -1.10
CA VAL A 87 -21.14 -3.75 -0.30
C VAL A 87 -19.88 -3.44 -1.12
N THR A 88 -19.83 -3.88 -2.38
CA THR A 88 -18.71 -3.59 -3.27
C THR A 88 -18.57 -2.09 -3.53
N LEU A 89 -19.68 -1.39 -3.75
CA LEU A 89 -19.69 0.06 -3.94
C LEU A 89 -19.21 0.80 -2.70
N VAL A 90 -19.68 0.43 -1.52
CA VAL A 90 -19.22 1.00 -0.24
C VAL A 90 -17.72 0.75 -0.06
N LEU A 91 -17.25 -0.47 -0.33
CA LEU A 91 -15.82 -0.79 -0.27
C LEU A 91 -15.00 0.08 -1.21
N MET A 92 -15.45 0.29 -2.46
CA MET A 92 -14.77 1.16 -3.41
C MET A 92 -14.70 2.62 -2.92
N LEU A 93 -15.78 3.13 -2.33
CA LEU A 93 -15.79 4.47 -1.74
C LEU A 93 -14.83 4.57 -0.54
N CYS A 94 -14.78 3.54 0.31
CA CYS A 94 -13.82 3.49 1.42
C CYS A 94 -12.37 3.46 0.94
N LEU A 95 -12.06 2.71 -0.12
CA LEU A 95 -10.71 2.66 -0.70
C LEU A 95 -10.33 4.00 -1.35
N LEU A 96 -11.28 4.65 -2.02
CA LEU A 96 -11.06 5.98 -2.57
C LEU A 96 -10.79 7.02 -1.47
N ALA A 97 -11.57 6.98 -0.39
CA ALA A 97 -11.34 7.83 0.78
C ALA A 97 -9.98 7.54 1.45
N ALA A 98 -9.58 6.26 1.55
CA ALA A 98 -8.30 5.87 2.11
C ALA A 98 -7.10 6.35 1.26
N ALA A 99 -7.26 6.49 -0.06
CA ALA A 99 -6.23 7.05 -0.94
C ALA A 99 -5.93 8.54 -0.66
N TYR A 100 -6.83 9.24 0.02
CA TYR A 100 -6.61 10.63 0.42
C TYR A 100 -5.43 10.80 1.39
N SER A 101 -5.25 9.87 2.33
CA SER A 101 -4.21 9.97 3.35
C SER A 101 -2.78 10.00 2.77
N PRO A 102 -2.34 9.03 1.94
CA PRO A 102 -1.01 9.08 1.34
C PRO A 102 -0.86 10.25 0.35
N LEU A 103 -1.94 10.64 -0.36
CA LEU A 103 -1.90 11.79 -1.25
C LEU A 103 -1.67 13.09 -0.48
N SER A 104 -2.40 13.31 0.61
CA SER A 104 -2.21 14.48 1.46
C SER A 104 -0.83 14.51 2.11
N GLY A 105 -0.33 13.36 2.57
CA GLY A 105 1.04 13.22 3.09
C GLY A 105 2.10 13.58 2.05
N PHE A 106 1.93 13.12 0.81
CA PHE A 106 2.83 13.48 -0.29
C PHE A 106 2.84 14.99 -0.57
N ILE A 107 1.66 15.63 -0.60
CA ILE A 107 1.56 17.08 -0.78
C ILE A 107 2.21 17.84 0.38
N GLN A 108 2.07 17.34 1.62
CA GLN A 108 2.73 17.93 2.79
C GLN A 108 4.25 17.85 2.68
N VAL A 109 4.80 16.73 2.25
CA VAL A 109 6.25 16.56 2.03
C VAL A 109 6.74 17.50 0.92
N LEU A 110 6.02 17.59 -0.21
CA LEU A 110 6.36 18.54 -1.28
C LEU A 110 6.35 19.98 -0.80
N HIS A 111 5.32 20.36 -0.03
CA HIS A 111 5.22 21.71 0.53
C HIS A 111 6.37 21.99 1.51
N GLY A 112 6.63 21.08 2.43
CA GLY A 112 7.62 21.30 3.50
C GLY A 112 9.07 21.30 2.99
N LEU A 113 9.40 20.50 1.97
CA LEU A 113 10.78 20.36 1.50
C LEU A 113 11.10 21.24 0.28
N PHE A 114 10.14 21.44 -0.61
CA PHE A 114 10.43 22.06 -1.92
C PHE A 114 9.65 23.35 -2.20
N PHE A 115 8.42 23.48 -1.70
CA PHE A 115 7.50 24.52 -2.15
C PHE A 115 6.86 25.30 -0.99
N ASN A 116 7.64 25.74 -0.01
CA ASN A 116 7.16 26.47 1.18
C ASN A 116 6.32 27.72 0.87
N GLY A 117 6.51 28.34 -0.28
CA GLY A 117 5.76 29.53 -0.71
C GLY A 117 4.47 29.26 -1.46
N ILE A 118 4.16 28.00 -1.79
CA ILE A 118 2.99 27.62 -2.59
C ILE A 118 1.95 26.98 -1.67
N GLY A 119 0.72 27.52 -1.62
CA GLY A 119 -0.34 26.94 -0.78
C GLY A 119 -0.70 25.50 -1.18
N TYR A 120 -1.10 24.68 -0.19
CA TYR A 120 -1.46 23.27 -0.37
C TYR A 120 -2.45 23.00 -1.50
N GLY A 121 -3.49 23.86 -1.66
CA GLY A 121 -4.49 23.73 -2.72
C GLY A 121 -3.90 23.86 -4.12
N LYS A 122 -2.94 24.77 -4.31
CA LYS A 122 -2.26 24.92 -5.60
C LYS A 122 -1.38 23.71 -5.91
N LEU A 123 -0.66 23.16 -4.91
CA LEU A 123 0.11 21.94 -5.09
C LEU A 123 -0.79 20.74 -5.43
N ALA A 124 -1.94 20.62 -4.77
CA ALA A 124 -2.92 19.59 -5.08
C ALA A 124 -3.42 19.70 -6.54
N MET A 125 -3.63 20.93 -7.04
CA MET A 125 -4.04 21.15 -8.43
C MET A 125 -3.01 20.69 -9.47
N TYR A 126 -1.72 20.65 -9.13
CA TYR A 126 -0.69 20.10 -10.02
C TYR A 126 -0.54 18.59 -9.87
N VAL A 127 -0.65 18.07 -8.66
CA VAL A 127 -0.47 16.64 -8.38
C VAL A 127 -1.66 15.81 -8.87
N LEU A 128 -2.88 16.25 -8.65
CA LEU A 128 -4.10 15.51 -9.02
C LEU A 128 -4.19 15.16 -10.51
N PRO A 129 -3.96 16.09 -11.46
CA PRO A 129 -3.97 15.74 -12.88
C PRO A 129 -2.91 14.70 -13.25
N THR A 130 -1.74 14.77 -12.63
CA THR A 130 -0.67 13.78 -12.84
C THR A 130 -1.09 12.39 -12.37
N VAL A 131 -1.70 12.30 -11.19
CA VAL A 131 -2.23 11.03 -10.65
C VAL A 131 -3.34 10.48 -11.56
N LEU A 132 -4.26 11.33 -12.00
CA LEU A 132 -5.34 10.93 -12.91
C LEU A 132 -4.81 10.48 -14.27
N PHE A 133 -3.80 11.16 -14.80
CA PHE A 133 -3.16 10.78 -16.05
C PHE A 133 -2.48 9.39 -15.94
N VAL A 134 -1.73 9.15 -14.86
CA VAL A 134 -1.10 7.85 -14.62
C VAL A 134 -2.16 6.75 -14.43
N ALA A 135 -3.26 7.05 -13.73
CA ALA A 135 -4.37 6.11 -13.58
C ALA A 135 -5.04 5.79 -14.93
N TRP A 136 -5.14 6.76 -15.83
CA TRP A 136 -5.68 6.57 -17.17
C TRP A 136 -4.79 5.72 -18.08
N LEU A 137 -3.46 5.77 -17.90
CA LEU A 137 -2.52 4.91 -18.63
C LEU A 137 -2.71 3.40 -18.34
N GLY A 138 -3.44 3.09 -17.29
CA GLY A 138 -3.81 1.72 -16.93
C GLY A 138 -2.82 1.04 -15.98
N PHE A 139 -3.34 -0.01 -15.36
CA PHE A 139 -2.66 -0.70 -14.26
C PHE A 139 -1.39 -1.45 -14.69
N GLU A 140 -1.31 -1.87 -15.95
CA GLU A 140 -0.11 -2.51 -16.51
C GLU A 140 1.08 -1.55 -16.54
N THR A 141 0.84 -0.30 -16.94
CA THR A 141 1.88 0.75 -16.95
C THR A 141 2.38 1.03 -15.54
N ILE A 142 1.46 1.13 -14.57
CA ILE A 142 1.79 1.30 -13.15
C ILE A 142 2.65 0.12 -12.67
N GLY A 143 2.31 -1.12 -13.03
CA GLY A 143 3.08 -2.31 -12.64
C GLY A 143 4.51 -2.32 -13.18
N ARG A 144 4.69 -1.99 -14.44
CA ARG A 144 6.01 -1.91 -15.07
C ARG A 144 6.88 -0.79 -14.46
N THR A 145 6.29 0.37 -14.24
CA THR A 145 6.94 1.50 -13.59
C THR A 145 7.30 1.16 -12.14
N ALA A 146 6.39 0.54 -11.39
CA ALA A 146 6.63 0.10 -10.03
C ALA A 146 7.82 -0.85 -9.91
N LYS A 147 8.00 -1.76 -10.87
CA LYS A 147 9.13 -2.69 -10.88
C LYS A 147 10.49 -1.97 -10.98
N CYS A 148 10.58 -0.91 -11.79
CA CYS A 148 11.78 -0.09 -11.89
C CYS A 148 12.00 0.72 -10.60
N PHE A 149 10.95 1.34 -10.08
CA PHE A 149 11.05 2.15 -8.87
C PHE A 149 11.24 1.32 -7.60
N ALA A 150 10.82 0.05 -7.55
CA ALA A 150 11.05 -0.81 -6.39
C ALA A 150 12.54 -1.03 -6.13
N LEU A 151 13.35 -1.21 -7.17
CA LEU A 151 14.81 -1.33 -7.03
C LEU A 151 15.42 -0.03 -6.50
N LEU A 152 15.02 1.10 -7.09
CA LEU A 152 15.47 2.42 -6.64
C LEU A 152 15.10 2.67 -5.17
N LEU A 153 13.88 2.34 -4.78
CA LEU A 153 13.39 2.45 -3.40
C LEU A 153 14.26 1.63 -2.43
N LEU A 154 14.60 0.39 -2.79
CA LEU A 154 15.46 -0.47 -1.96
C LEU A 154 16.86 0.13 -1.80
N ILE A 155 17.45 0.69 -2.87
CA ILE A 155 18.75 1.36 -2.81
C ILE A 155 18.67 2.58 -1.89
N VAL A 156 17.66 3.42 -2.07
CA VAL A 156 17.49 4.63 -1.25
C VAL A 156 17.28 4.26 0.23
N LEU A 157 16.47 3.25 0.53
CA LEU A 157 16.28 2.77 1.90
C LEU A 157 17.58 2.22 2.51
N ALA A 158 18.36 1.44 1.74
CA ALA A 158 19.63 0.91 2.21
C ALA A 158 20.63 2.04 2.51
N VAL A 159 20.75 3.01 1.62
CA VAL A 159 21.60 4.19 1.84
C VAL A 159 21.12 4.99 3.05
N SER A 160 19.82 5.21 3.20
CA SER A 160 19.25 5.92 4.35
C SER A 160 19.54 5.21 5.68
N ILE A 161 19.45 3.87 5.71
CA ILE A 161 19.78 3.08 6.91
C ILE A 161 21.27 3.18 7.21
N LEU A 162 22.14 3.07 6.20
CA LEU A 162 23.59 3.18 6.38
C LEU A 162 24.00 4.57 6.86
N THR A 163 23.43 5.63 6.32
CA THR A 163 23.72 7.00 6.79
C THR A 163 23.18 7.28 8.18
N ALA A 164 22.01 6.74 8.52
CA ALA A 164 21.43 6.90 9.85
C ALA A 164 22.12 6.03 10.92
N SER A 165 22.89 5.02 10.52
CA SER A 165 23.54 4.09 11.47
C SER A 165 24.54 4.76 12.41
N SER A 166 25.20 5.86 11.98
CA SER A 166 26.12 6.64 12.80
C SER A 166 25.45 7.41 13.94
N GLU A 167 24.15 7.73 13.77
CA GLU A 167 23.35 8.46 14.77
C GLU A 167 22.49 7.50 15.63
N PHE A 168 22.68 6.19 15.44
CA PHE A 168 21.85 5.20 16.10
C PHE A 168 22.29 4.96 17.54
N GLU A 169 21.48 5.41 18.48
CA GLU A 169 21.71 5.28 19.91
C GLU A 169 20.77 4.20 20.48
N THR A 170 21.32 3.07 20.87
CA THR A 170 20.56 1.89 21.35
C THR A 170 19.71 2.18 22.57
N TYR A 171 20.12 3.13 23.44
CA TYR A 171 19.34 3.48 24.63
C TYR A 171 17.98 4.14 24.29
N ARG A 172 17.84 4.72 23.10
CA ARG A 172 16.56 5.31 22.64
C ARG A 172 15.50 4.26 22.31
N LEU A 173 15.88 2.99 22.20
CA LEU A 173 14.93 1.90 22.01
C LEU A 173 14.20 1.50 23.29
N TYR A 174 14.70 1.97 24.45
CA TYR A 174 14.13 1.64 25.75
C TYR A 174 13.29 2.81 26.33
N PRO A 175 12.26 2.54 27.16
CA PRO A 175 11.80 1.21 27.61
C PRO A 175 11.00 0.46 26.52
N PHE A 176 11.21 -0.84 26.43
CA PHE A 176 10.43 -1.73 25.58
C PHE A 176 9.40 -2.48 26.44
N PRO A 177 8.11 -2.54 26.09
CA PRO A 177 7.40 -2.05 24.88
C PRO A 177 6.84 -0.63 24.99
N GLY A 178 7.47 0.27 25.74
CA GLY A 178 6.98 1.63 26.02
C GLY A 178 6.14 1.70 27.30
N SER A 179 5.66 2.89 27.64
CA SER A 179 4.90 3.15 28.87
C SER A 179 3.49 2.55 28.87
N ASN A 180 2.91 2.27 27.71
CA ASN A 180 1.52 1.80 27.60
C ASN A 180 1.32 0.87 26.40
N ILE A 181 1.26 -0.43 26.65
CA ILE A 181 1.00 -1.48 25.65
C ILE A 181 -0.36 -1.27 24.94
N GLY A 182 -1.39 -0.80 25.66
CA GLY A 182 -2.71 -0.57 25.09
C GLY A 182 -2.71 0.55 24.05
N LEU A 183 -1.94 1.61 24.26
CA LEU A 183 -1.76 2.66 23.25
C LEU A 183 -0.97 2.14 22.05
N LEU A 184 0.08 1.37 22.28
CA LEU A 184 0.90 0.80 21.21
C LEU A 184 0.09 -0.14 20.31
N THR A 185 -0.69 -1.05 20.89
CA THR A 185 -1.55 -1.96 20.11
C THR A 185 -2.63 -1.21 19.32
N ARG A 186 -3.26 -0.21 19.93
CA ARG A 186 -4.24 0.65 19.25
C ARG A 186 -3.61 1.39 18.07
N GLN A 187 -2.40 1.94 18.24
CA GLN A 187 -1.69 2.65 17.18
C GLN A 187 -1.24 1.69 16.07
N ALA A 188 -0.74 0.51 16.40
CA ALA A 188 -0.38 -0.51 15.43
C ALA A 188 -1.60 -0.94 14.60
N PHE A 189 -2.75 -1.11 15.24
CA PHE A 189 -4.01 -1.40 14.54
C PHE A 189 -4.45 -0.24 13.64
N SER A 190 -4.32 1.00 14.10
CA SER A 190 -4.57 2.20 13.27
C SER A 190 -3.67 2.24 12.05
N GLN A 191 -2.38 1.92 12.20
CA GLN A 191 -1.42 1.84 11.07
C GLN A 191 -1.78 0.74 10.07
N SER A 192 -2.35 -0.38 10.52
CA SER A 192 -2.83 -1.41 9.58
C SER A 192 -3.90 -0.88 8.63
N GLY A 193 -4.70 0.09 9.08
CA GLY A 193 -5.68 0.79 8.26
C GLY A 193 -5.05 1.63 7.12
N ALA A 194 -3.79 2.02 7.24
CA ALA A 194 -3.07 2.70 6.16
C ALA A 194 -2.53 1.71 5.10
N PHE A 195 -2.11 0.52 5.53
CA PHE A 195 -1.56 -0.49 4.62
C PHE A 195 -2.63 -1.33 3.92
N LEU A 196 -3.71 -1.66 4.61
CA LEU A 196 -4.74 -2.57 4.12
C LEU A 196 -5.41 -2.10 2.82
N PRO A 197 -5.78 -0.80 2.64
CA PRO A 197 -6.36 -0.32 1.39
C PRO A 197 -5.42 -0.49 0.19
N ALA A 198 -4.12 -0.27 0.39
CA ALA A 198 -3.12 -0.46 -0.64
C ALA A 198 -3.04 -1.93 -1.10
N LEU A 199 -3.10 -2.87 -0.17
CA LEU A 199 -3.10 -4.31 -0.47
C LEU A 199 -4.43 -4.77 -1.09
N LEU A 200 -5.57 -4.29 -0.58
CA LEU A 200 -6.89 -4.64 -1.12
C LEU A 200 -7.11 -4.11 -2.54
N SER A 201 -6.57 -2.93 -2.88
CA SER A 201 -6.65 -2.39 -4.24
C SER A 201 -6.02 -3.34 -5.26
N LEU A 202 -4.96 -4.06 -4.89
CA LEU A 202 -4.35 -5.09 -5.73
C LEU A 202 -5.32 -6.25 -6.02
N LEU A 203 -6.11 -6.69 -5.04
CA LEU A 203 -7.07 -7.78 -5.22
C LEU A 203 -8.27 -7.38 -6.09
N ILE A 204 -8.58 -6.09 -6.17
CA ILE A 204 -9.65 -5.59 -7.03
C ILE A 204 -9.16 -5.50 -8.48
N THR A 205 -7.92 -5.07 -8.67
CA THR A 205 -7.35 -4.78 -9.99
C THR A 205 -6.65 -5.96 -10.65
N CYS A 206 -6.07 -6.87 -9.86
CA CYS A 206 -5.35 -8.03 -10.38
C CYS A 206 -6.29 -9.19 -10.71
N THR A 207 -6.79 -9.21 -11.93
CA THR A 207 -7.45 -10.37 -12.53
C THR A 207 -6.46 -11.42 -13.00
N GLY A 208 -5.69 -12.04 -12.15
CA GLY A 208 -4.82 -13.06 -12.70
C GLY A 208 -3.48 -13.30 -12.02
N LEU A 209 -3.44 -13.22 -10.70
CA LEU A 209 -2.36 -13.86 -9.93
C LEU A 209 -2.44 -15.40 -9.99
N GLN A 210 -3.17 -15.96 -10.94
CA GLN A 210 -3.05 -17.36 -11.27
C GLN A 210 -1.79 -17.51 -12.11
N GLY A 211 -0.70 -17.91 -11.44
CA GLY A 211 0.47 -18.42 -12.10
C GLY A 211 0.07 -19.55 -13.03
N THR A 212 -0.10 -19.26 -14.32
CA THR A 212 0.13 -20.27 -15.32
C THR A 212 1.60 -20.62 -15.18
N PRO A 213 1.94 -21.90 -14.90
CA PRO A 213 3.31 -22.34 -15.08
C PRO A 213 3.65 -22.02 -16.53
N VAL A 214 4.58 -21.09 -16.73
CA VAL A 214 5.15 -20.86 -18.05
C VAL A 214 5.81 -22.18 -18.42
N SER A 215 5.14 -22.92 -19.28
CA SER A 215 5.69 -24.08 -19.94
C SER A 215 6.91 -23.61 -20.72
N TYR A 216 8.08 -23.76 -20.12
CA TYR A 216 9.36 -23.70 -20.83
C TYR A 216 9.53 -25.01 -21.60
N THR A 217 8.65 -25.27 -22.55
CA THR A 217 8.86 -26.32 -23.53
C THR A 217 8.72 -25.65 -24.86
N HIS A 218 9.82 -25.48 -25.51
CA HIS A 218 10.17 -25.38 -26.90
C HIS A 218 11.23 -24.31 -27.16
N LEU A 219 12.46 -24.69 -26.84
CA LEU A 219 13.63 -24.25 -27.54
C LEU A 219 14.51 -25.51 -27.69
N THR A 220 14.10 -26.39 -28.57
CA THR A 220 14.96 -27.35 -29.21
C THR A 220 14.58 -27.39 -30.69
N LEU A 221 15.48 -26.96 -31.50
CA LEU A 221 15.80 -27.05 -32.91
C LEU A 221 15.87 -25.70 -33.58
#